data_790931047c7b015d16a1e12c384c6001
#
_entry.id   790931047c7b015d16a1e12c384c6001
#
_cell.length_a   1.000
_cell.length_b   1.000
_cell.length_c   1.000
_cell.angle_alpha   90.00
_cell.angle_beta   90.00
_cell.angle_gamma   90.00
#
_symmetry.space_group_name_H-M   'P 1'
#
loop_
_entity.id
_entity.type
_entity.pdbx_description
1 polymer ?
#
loop_
_entity_poly.entity_id
_entity_poly.type
_entity_poly.pdbx_seq_one_letter_code
_entity_poly.pdbx_strand_id
1 'polypeptide(L)'
;LMKGYSRESDYTKKTMELGDKRREIETLQGDLAKELEAVKNSKSQYAQQLDDLTQQLGTKEQNIDWETLYQDDPAEYVRKKAESDRRKEMLQQAQVEKQRLQEEQRLEQEKVYNEYIAKERQILEEKLPIYKNKEKREAFVKNLTNFAKENGYTDQEIAMMVDHRAVMLLANAYK
;
A
#
# COMPACT_ATOMS: atom_id res chain seq x y z
N LEU A 1 25.87 -18.50 52.04
CA LEU A 1 26.15 -17.15 51.49
C LEU A 1 26.55 -17.13 50.00
N MET A 2 27.12 -18.18 49.40
CA MET A 2 27.55 -18.22 47.99
C MET A 2 26.44 -18.41 46.95
N LYS A 3 25.27 -18.96 47.27
CA LYS A 3 24.17 -19.18 46.30
C LYS A 3 23.36 -17.93 45.94
N GLY A 4 23.42 -16.88 46.76
CA GLY A 4 22.74 -15.58 46.46
C GLY A 4 23.49 -14.76 45.43
N TYR A 5 24.80 -14.71 45.51
CA TYR A 5 25.65 -13.89 44.62
C TYR A 5 25.66 -14.39 43.17
N SER A 6 25.55 -15.68 42.94
CA SER A 6 25.47 -16.31 41.63
C SER A 6 24.15 -15.99 40.90
N ARG A 7 23.02 -15.84 41.60
CA ARG A 7 21.71 -15.49 41.04
C ARG A 7 21.63 -14.02 40.63
N GLU A 8 22.24 -13.13 41.36
CA GLU A 8 22.27 -11.70 41.14
C GLU A 8 23.11 -11.35 39.89
N SER A 9 24.28 -11.99 39.75
CA SER A 9 25.13 -11.86 38.56
C SER A 9 24.47 -12.41 37.30
N ASP A 10 23.73 -13.53 37.40
CA ASP A 10 23.01 -14.16 36.31
C ASP A 10 21.81 -13.28 35.85
N TYR A 11 21.12 -12.67 36.81
CA TYR A 11 20.02 -11.74 36.52
C TYR A 11 20.52 -10.47 35.81
N THR A 12 21.61 -9.88 36.32
CA THR A 12 22.24 -8.70 35.72
C THR A 12 22.72 -9.00 34.29
N LYS A 13 23.34 -10.14 34.07
CA LYS A 13 23.78 -10.55 32.72
C LYS A 13 22.63 -10.75 31.76
N LYS A 14 21.56 -11.43 32.19
CA LYS A 14 20.33 -11.57 31.35
C LYS A 14 19.65 -10.26 31.07
N THR A 15 19.65 -9.33 32.01
CA THR A 15 19.06 -8.00 31.82
C THR A 15 19.87 -7.16 30.81
N MET A 16 21.20 -7.26 30.86
CA MET A 16 22.09 -6.63 29.89
C MET A 16 21.89 -7.22 28.48
N GLU A 17 21.88 -8.55 28.35
CA GLU A 17 21.64 -9.24 27.08
C GLU A 17 20.27 -8.88 26.48
N LEU A 18 19.23 -8.74 27.30
CA LEU A 18 17.92 -8.28 26.85
C LEU A 18 17.96 -6.82 26.41
N GLY A 19 18.71 -5.97 27.11
CA GLY A 19 18.91 -4.57 26.73
C GLY A 19 19.63 -4.44 25.39
N ASP A 20 20.67 -5.23 25.17
CA ASP A 20 21.43 -5.23 23.93
C ASP A 20 20.59 -5.75 22.76
N LYS A 21 19.84 -6.85 22.95
CA LYS A 21 18.91 -7.35 21.93
C LYS A 21 17.81 -6.37 21.58
N ARG A 22 17.29 -5.62 22.55
CA ARG A 22 16.32 -4.56 22.28
C ARG A 22 16.91 -3.46 21.39
N ARG A 23 18.12 -2.99 21.69
CA ARG A 23 18.82 -1.98 20.87
C ARG A 23 19.10 -2.49 19.46
N GLU A 24 19.51 -3.76 19.34
CA GLU A 24 19.72 -4.40 18.04
C GLU A 24 18.42 -4.44 17.22
N ILE A 25 17.31 -4.83 17.83
CA ILE A 25 15.99 -4.84 17.19
C ILE A 25 15.56 -3.42 16.79
N GLU A 26 15.73 -2.43 17.65
CA GLU A 26 15.41 -1.03 17.34
C GLU A 26 16.25 -0.50 16.15
N THR A 27 17.54 -0.84 16.12
CA THR A 27 18.43 -0.47 15.00
C THR A 27 17.98 -1.14 13.71
N LEU A 28 17.72 -2.46 13.73
CA LEU A 28 17.23 -3.19 12.56
C LEU A 28 15.88 -2.66 12.06
N GLN A 29 14.98 -2.32 12.97
CA GLN A 29 13.69 -1.71 12.60
C GLN A 29 13.88 -0.34 11.96
N GLY A 30 14.80 0.47 12.50
CA GLY A 30 15.14 1.77 11.93
C GLY A 30 15.76 1.66 10.53
N ASP A 31 16.65 0.72 10.33
CA ASP A 31 17.29 0.50 9.03
C ASP A 31 16.29 -0.07 7.99
N LEU A 32 15.44 -1.01 8.40
CA LEU A 32 14.37 -1.51 7.56
C LEU A 32 13.38 -0.40 7.15
N ALA A 33 13.03 0.50 8.05
CA ALA A 33 12.16 1.62 7.75
C ALA A 33 12.79 2.57 6.71
N LYS A 34 14.09 2.87 6.83
CA LYS A 34 14.83 3.68 5.85
C LYS A 34 14.89 3.00 4.48
N GLU A 35 15.13 1.70 4.45
CA GLU A 35 15.18 0.93 3.20
C GLU A 35 13.82 0.90 2.51
N LEU A 36 12.74 0.68 3.26
CA LEU A 36 11.38 0.74 2.72
C LEU A 36 11.03 2.11 2.15
N GLU A 37 11.45 3.19 2.81
CA GLU A 37 11.25 4.55 2.31
C GLU A 37 12.06 4.81 1.04
N ALA A 38 13.32 4.35 0.99
CA ALA A 38 14.16 4.46 -0.20
C ALA A 38 13.56 3.72 -1.40
N VAL A 39 13.03 2.50 -1.20
CA VAL A 39 12.33 1.72 -2.24
C VAL A 39 11.08 2.45 -2.72
N LYS A 40 10.28 2.99 -1.81
CA LYS A 40 9.07 3.77 -2.14
C LYS A 40 9.40 5.00 -2.98
N ASN A 41 10.45 5.75 -2.59
CA ASN A 41 10.92 6.92 -3.33
C ASN A 41 11.43 6.55 -4.72
N SER A 42 12.18 5.46 -4.85
CA SER A 42 12.67 4.95 -6.13
C SER A 42 11.52 4.55 -7.06
N LYS A 43 10.50 3.85 -6.55
CA LYS A 43 9.29 3.51 -7.31
C LYS A 43 8.54 4.76 -7.79
N SER A 44 8.42 5.78 -6.93
CA SER A 44 7.78 7.05 -7.29
C SER A 44 8.54 7.80 -8.39
N GLN A 45 9.87 7.88 -8.28
CA GLN A 45 10.72 8.50 -9.31
C GLN A 45 10.63 7.75 -10.64
N TYR A 46 10.62 6.43 -10.61
CA TYR A 46 10.47 5.61 -11.80
C TYR A 46 9.12 5.81 -12.48
N ALA A 47 8.03 5.87 -11.73
CA ALA A 47 6.70 6.17 -12.26
C ALA A 47 6.67 7.55 -12.94
N GLN A 48 7.30 8.56 -12.34
CA GLN A 48 7.39 9.90 -12.91
C GLN A 48 8.21 9.91 -14.21
N GLN A 49 9.34 9.19 -14.25
CA GLN A 49 10.13 9.05 -15.48
C GLN A 49 9.34 8.38 -16.62
N LEU A 50 8.50 7.39 -16.31
CA LEU A 50 7.61 6.75 -17.30
C LEU A 50 6.53 7.72 -17.79
N ASP A 51 5.98 8.55 -16.91
CA ASP A 51 5.02 9.59 -17.29
C ASP A 51 5.65 10.62 -18.24
N ASP A 52 6.84 11.12 -17.89
CA ASP A 52 7.60 12.07 -18.71
C ASP A 52 7.95 11.46 -20.09
N LEU A 53 8.40 10.21 -20.11
CA LEU A 53 8.70 9.48 -21.34
C LEU A 53 7.45 9.32 -22.21
N THR A 54 6.35 8.91 -21.59
CA THR A 54 5.07 8.72 -22.30
C THR A 54 4.58 10.04 -22.93
N GLN A 55 4.70 11.14 -22.20
CA GLN A 55 4.34 12.47 -22.67
C GLN A 55 5.25 12.91 -23.82
N GLN A 56 6.58 12.76 -23.67
CA GLN A 56 7.54 13.12 -24.72
C GLN A 56 7.34 12.32 -26.01
N LEU A 57 7.03 11.03 -25.89
CA LEU A 57 6.77 10.17 -27.05
C LEU A 57 5.44 10.50 -27.71
N GLY A 58 4.41 10.83 -26.94
CA GLY A 58 3.08 11.17 -27.43
C GLY A 58 3.02 12.52 -28.16
N THR A 59 3.78 13.54 -27.69
CA THR A 59 3.79 14.86 -28.30
C THR A 59 4.54 14.95 -29.62
N LYS A 60 5.37 13.96 -29.94
CA LYS A 60 6.16 13.93 -31.19
C LYS A 60 5.48 13.19 -32.34
N GLU A 61 4.20 12.90 -32.25
CA GLU A 61 3.45 12.40 -33.41
C GLU A 61 3.23 13.56 -34.39
N GLN A 62 4.22 13.74 -35.30
CA GLN A 62 4.10 14.67 -36.41
C GLN A 62 3.05 14.13 -37.38
N ASN A 63 2.17 14.99 -37.87
CA ASN A 63 1.29 14.70 -39.00
C ASN A 63 2.17 14.53 -40.27
N ILE A 64 2.71 13.36 -40.46
CA ILE A 64 3.51 13.01 -41.64
C ILE A 64 2.53 12.49 -42.70
N ASP A 65 2.51 13.14 -43.86
CA ASP A 65 1.84 12.59 -45.02
C ASP A 65 2.74 11.47 -45.62
N TRP A 66 2.42 10.26 -45.17
CA TRP A 66 3.20 9.06 -45.53
C TRP A 66 3.14 8.73 -47.02
N GLU A 67 2.04 9.08 -47.69
CA GLU A 67 1.83 8.81 -49.10
C GLU A 67 2.68 9.74 -49.98
N THR A 68 2.63 11.02 -49.71
CA THR A 68 3.50 12.00 -50.38
C THR A 68 4.96 11.73 -50.12
N LEU A 69 5.34 11.42 -48.87
CA LEU A 69 6.73 11.11 -48.54
C LEU A 69 7.25 9.88 -49.26
N TYR A 70 6.42 8.84 -49.40
CA TYR A 70 6.81 7.62 -50.15
C TYR A 70 7.03 7.88 -51.64
N GLN A 71 6.24 8.78 -52.24
CA GLN A 71 6.37 9.13 -53.66
C GLN A 71 7.59 10.02 -53.94
N ASP A 72 7.81 11.02 -53.08
CA ASP A 72 8.85 12.03 -53.27
C ASP A 72 10.25 11.58 -52.82
N ASP A 73 10.34 10.91 -51.67
CA ASP A 73 11.62 10.42 -51.10
C ASP A 73 11.43 9.07 -50.38
N PRO A 74 11.54 7.95 -51.15
CA PRO A 74 11.40 6.61 -50.55
C PRO A 74 12.46 6.27 -49.49
N ALA A 75 13.66 6.85 -49.55
CA ALA A 75 14.71 6.62 -48.58
C ALA A 75 14.37 7.29 -47.24
N GLU A 76 13.91 8.53 -47.29
CA GLU A 76 13.44 9.28 -46.13
C GLU A 76 12.19 8.64 -45.52
N TYR A 77 11.26 8.15 -46.36
CA TYR A 77 10.09 7.39 -45.92
C TYR A 77 10.50 6.19 -45.04
N VAL A 78 11.42 5.34 -45.54
CA VAL A 78 11.86 4.15 -44.77
C VAL A 78 12.47 4.56 -43.43
N ARG A 79 13.30 5.60 -43.42
CA ARG A 79 13.93 6.10 -42.19
C ARG A 79 12.86 6.62 -41.17
N LYS A 80 11.99 7.50 -41.62
CA LYS A 80 10.94 8.07 -40.72
C LYS A 80 9.93 7.03 -40.28
N LYS A 81 9.60 6.08 -41.14
CA LYS A 81 8.72 4.97 -40.79
C LYS A 81 9.30 4.11 -39.69
N ALA A 82 10.60 3.74 -39.82
CA ALA A 82 11.30 2.98 -38.78
C ALA A 82 11.38 3.74 -37.45
N GLU A 83 11.61 5.06 -37.48
CA GLU A 83 11.61 5.90 -36.28
C GLU A 83 10.21 5.95 -35.62
N SER A 84 9.15 6.11 -36.43
CA SER A 84 7.77 6.12 -35.95
C SER A 84 7.39 4.79 -35.30
N ASP A 85 7.74 3.68 -35.95
CA ASP A 85 7.41 2.35 -35.43
C ASP A 85 8.17 2.06 -34.13
N ARG A 86 9.46 2.40 -34.02
CA ARG A 86 10.22 2.33 -32.75
C ARG A 86 9.60 3.17 -31.65
N ARG A 87 9.15 4.39 -31.97
CA ARG A 87 8.51 5.27 -31.00
C ARG A 87 7.20 4.69 -30.49
N LYS A 88 6.39 4.13 -31.40
CA LYS A 88 5.14 3.45 -31.01
C LYS A 88 5.39 2.26 -30.11
N GLU A 89 6.41 1.46 -30.43
CA GLU A 89 6.81 0.33 -29.59
C GLU A 89 7.26 0.79 -28.19
N MET A 90 8.12 1.81 -28.10
CA MET A 90 8.56 2.37 -26.82
C MET A 90 7.40 2.95 -26.01
N LEU A 91 6.47 3.63 -26.67
CA LEU A 91 5.26 4.16 -26.03
C LEU A 91 4.39 3.04 -25.45
N GLN A 92 4.19 1.97 -26.23
CA GLN A 92 3.43 0.80 -25.77
C GLN A 92 4.11 0.12 -24.57
N GLN A 93 5.43 -0.08 -24.64
CA GLN A 93 6.19 -0.65 -23.51
C GLN A 93 6.10 0.22 -22.26
N ALA A 94 6.22 1.54 -22.40
CA ALA A 94 6.09 2.46 -21.27
C ALA A 94 4.68 2.42 -20.66
N GLN A 95 3.64 2.34 -21.49
CA GLN A 95 2.26 2.22 -21.03
C GLN A 95 2.00 0.91 -20.28
N VAL A 96 2.50 -0.21 -20.79
CA VAL A 96 2.38 -1.52 -20.14
C VAL A 96 3.08 -1.51 -18.77
N GLU A 97 4.29 -0.95 -18.72
CA GLU A 97 5.05 -0.87 -17.46
C GLU A 97 4.37 0.05 -16.44
N LYS A 98 3.78 1.16 -16.89
CA LYS A 98 2.98 2.04 -16.04
C LYS A 98 1.77 1.31 -15.44
N GLN A 99 1.04 0.55 -16.25
CA GLN A 99 -0.09 -0.26 -15.79
C GLN A 99 0.36 -1.31 -14.76
N ARG A 100 1.51 -1.96 -14.99
CA ARG A 100 2.09 -2.92 -14.05
C ARG A 100 2.39 -2.28 -12.70
N LEU A 101 3.02 -1.10 -12.69
CA LEU A 101 3.32 -0.38 -11.45
C LEU A 101 2.06 0.07 -10.71
N GLN A 102 1.05 0.54 -11.43
CA GLN A 102 -0.23 0.95 -10.82
C GLN A 102 -0.93 -0.25 -10.17
N GLU A 103 -0.94 -1.39 -10.83
CA GLU A 103 -1.52 -2.62 -10.28
C GLU A 103 -0.74 -3.12 -9.06
N GLU A 104 0.59 -3.09 -9.11
CA GLU A 104 1.43 -3.44 -7.96
C GLU A 104 1.15 -2.53 -6.75
N GLN A 105 1.03 -1.22 -6.97
CA GLN A 105 0.68 -0.27 -5.90
C GLN A 105 -0.71 -0.53 -5.34
N ARG A 106 -1.68 -0.84 -6.20
CA ARG A 106 -3.05 -1.17 -5.78
C ARG A 106 -3.08 -2.42 -4.88
N LEU A 107 -2.37 -3.48 -5.30
CA LEU A 107 -2.28 -4.72 -4.52
C LEU A 107 -1.57 -4.52 -3.18
N GLU A 108 -0.51 -3.71 -3.15
CA GLU A 108 0.20 -3.37 -1.92
C GLU A 108 -0.70 -2.58 -0.94
N GLN A 109 -1.44 -1.58 -1.44
CA GLN A 109 -2.40 -0.82 -0.63
C GLN A 109 -3.52 -1.72 -0.10
N GLU A 110 -4.07 -2.60 -0.93
CA GLU A 110 -5.10 -3.56 -0.53
C GLU A 110 -4.58 -4.51 0.56
N LYS A 111 -3.35 -5.00 0.43
CA LYS A 111 -2.72 -5.85 1.45
C LYS A 111 -2.58 -5.11 2.79
N VAL A 112 -2.03 -3.90 2.77
CA VAL A 112 -1.86 -3.08 3.99
C VAL A 112 -3.22 -2.79 4.65
N TYR A 113 -4.22 -2.47 3.84
CA TYR A 113 -5.57 -2.22 4.34
C TYR A 113 -6.20 -3.48 4.96
N ASN A 114 -6.06 -4.63 4.33
CA ASN A 114 -6.57 -5.90 4.85
C ASN A 114 -5.87 -6.31 6.17
N GLU A 115 -4.55 -6.09 6.26
CA GLU A 115 -3.79 -6.32 7.49
C GLU A 115 -4.24 -5.38 8.62
N TYR A 116 -4.53 -4.11 8.29
CA TYR A 116 -5.08 -3.16 9.24
C TYR A 116 -6.46 -3.62 9.75
N ILE A 117 -7.39 -3.97 8.86
CA ILE A 117 -8.71 -4.48 9.24
C ILE A 117 -8.60 -5.74 10.12
N ALA A 118 -7.69 -6.66 9.78
CA ALA A 118 -7.50 -7.88 10.55
C ALA A 118 -7.04 -7.57 12.00
N LYS A 119 -6.11 -6.61 12.17
CA LYS A 119 -5.66 -6.15 13.50
C LYS A 119 -6.79 -5.48 14.28
N GLU A 120 -7.53 -4.57 13.65
CA GLU A 120 -8.66 -3.88 14.28
C GLU A 120 -9.74 -4.87 14.73
N ARG A 121 -10.01 -5.88 13.91
CA ARG A 121 -10.92 -6.96 14.25
C ARG A 121 -10.44 -7.80 15.43
N GLN A 122 -9.16 -8.14 15.48
CA GLN A 122 -8.58 -8.87 16.60
C GLN A 122 -8.76 -8.10 17.91
N ILE A 123 -8.50 -6.80 17.90
CA ILE A 123 -8.71 -5.93 19.07
C ILE A 123 -10.21 -5.89 19.48
N LEU A 124 -11.11 -5.86 18.51
CA LEU A 124 -12.55 -5.93 18.79
C LEU A 124 -12.96 -7.29 19.40
N GLU A 125 -12.41 -8.40 18.94
CA GLU A 125 -12.65 -9.73 19.49
C GLU A 125 -12.15 -9.86 20.96
N GLU A 126 -11.09 -9.15 21.31
CA GLU A 126 -10.57 -9.09 22.69
C GLU A 126 -11.45 -8.21 23.58
N LYS A 127 -11.87 -7.05 23.10
CA LYS A 127 -12.63 -6.04 23.88
C LYS A 127 -14.14 -6.28 23.93
N LEU A 128 -14.69 -6.91 22.88
CA LEU A 128 -16.12 -7.21 22.74
C LEU A 128 -16.32 -8.70 22.50
N PRO A 129 -16.61 -9.51 23.54
CA PRO A 129 -16.77 -10.97 23.40
C PRO A 129 -17.79 -11.41 22.35
N ILE A 130 -18.78 -10.57 22.05
CA ILE A 130 -19.78 -10.82 20.99
C ILE A 130 -19.14 -10.98 19.61
N TYR A 131 -17.97 -10.36 19.36
CA TYR A 131 -17.25 -10.44 18.10
C TYR A 131 -16.60 -11.81 17.83
N LYS A 132 -16.40 -12.64 18.87
CA LYS A 132 -15.84 -14.01 18.73
C LYS A 132 -16.83 -14.98 18.09
N ASN A 133 -18.12 -14.76 18.24
CA ASN A 133 -19.15 -15.59 17.63
C ASN A 133 -19.67 -14.93 16.35
N LYS A 134 -19.56 -15.66 15.21
CA LYS A 134 -19.89 -15.11 13.89
C LYS A 134 -21.35 -14.62 13.81
N GLU A 135 -22.31 -15.47 14.23
CA GLU A 135 -23.75 -15.15 14.11
C GLU A 135 -24.13 -13.95 15.01
N LYS A 136 -23.62 -13.94 16.25
CA LYS A 136 -23.88 -12.83 17.19
C LYS A 136 -23.24 -11.54 16.71
N ARG A 137 -22.05 -11.62 16.11
CA ARG A 137 -21.37 -10.47 15.51
C ARG A 137 -22.16 -9.89 14.36
N GLU A 138 -22.64 -10.73 13.42
CA GLU A 138 -23.42 -10.27 12.27
C GLU A 138 -24.72 -9.57 12.71
N ALA A 139 -25.43 -10.14 13.66
CA ALA A 139 -26.61 -9.51 14.24
C ALA A 139 -26.27 -8.18 14.94
N PHE A 140 -25.20 -8.15 15.72
CA PHE A 140 -24.75 -6.97 16.42
C PHE A 140 -24.33 -5.85 15.46
N VAL A 141 -23.52 -6.16 14.44
CA VAL A 141 -23.11 -5.20 13.41
C VAL A 141 -24.32 -4.64 12.66
N LYS A 142 -25.30 -5.50 12.31
CA LYS A 142 -26.53 -5.05 11.68
C LYS A 142 -27.30 -4.03 12.56
N ASN A 143 -27.40 -4.30 13.85
CA ASN A 143 -28.07 -3.39 14.79
C ASN A 143 -27.31 -2.07 14.91
N LEU A 144 -25.98 -2.11 15.04
CA LEU A 144 -25.15 -0.90 15.07
C LEU A 144 -25.25 -0.07 13.78
N THR A 145 -25.29 -0.74 12.63
CA THR A 145 -25.49 -0.09 11.33
C THR A 145 -26.83 0.64 11.27
N ASN A 146 -27.91 0.00 11.71
CA ASN A 146 -29.22 0.63 11.76
C ASN A 146 -29.24 1.83 12.73
N PHE A 147 -28.69 1.66 13.92
CA PHE A 147 -28.55 2.76 14.88
C PHE A 147 -27.75 3.94 14.33
N ALA A 148 -26.63 3.67 13.65
CA ALA A 148 -25.84 4.72 13.01
C ALA A 148 -26.65 5.47 11.93
N LYS A 149 -27.41 4.75 11.09
CA LYS A 149 -28.28 5.36 10.08
C LYS A 149 -29.38 6.23 10.69
N GLU A 150 -30.01 5.79 11.76
CA GLU A 150 -31.01 6.56 12.50
C GLU A 150 -30.43 7.86 13.10
N ASN A 151 -29.13 7.87 13.38
CA ASN A 151 -28.38 9.04 13.84
C ASN A 151 -27.73 9.86 12.72
N GLY A 152 -28.11 9.61 11.45
CA GLY A 152 -27.74 10.44 10.30
C GLY A 152 -26.46 10.02 9.55
N TYR A 153 -25.85 8.89 9.90
CA TYR A 153 -24.70 8.37 9.17
C TYR A 153 -25.09 7.71 7.85
N THR A 154 -24.34 7.99 6.81
CA THR A 154 -24.49 7.35 5.49
C THR A 154 -23.84 5.98 5.45
N ASP A 155 -24.22 5.14 4.48
CA ASP A 155 -23.60 3.83 4.26
C ASP A 155 -22.09 3.94 4.01
N GLN A 156 -21.64 4.99 3.34
CA GLN A 156 -20.22 5.24 3.08
C GLN A 156 -19.45 5.56 4.36
N GLU A 157 -19.98 6.42 5.21
CA GLU A 157 -19.37 6.77 6.51
C GLU A 157 -19.29 5.54 7.42
N ILE A 158 -20.35 4.74 7.48
CA ILE A 158 -20.38 3.50 8.26
C ILE A 158 -19.35 2.49 7.75
N ALA A 159 -19.21 2.33 6.41
CA ALA A 159 -18.24 1.43 5.81
C ALA A 159 -16.78 1.86 6.11
N MET A 160 -16.54 3.14 6.37
CA MET A 160 -15.23 3.66 6.78
C MET A 160 -14.92 3.49 8.28
N MET A 161 -15.91 3.13 9.10
CA MET A 161 -15.73 2.91 10.53
C MET A 161 -15.12 1.55 10.84
N VAL A 162 -13.89 1.33 10.38
CA VAL A 162 -13.15 0.06 10.60
C VAL A 162 -12.29 0.07 11.87
N ASP A 163 -11.99 1.25 12.42
CA ASP A 163 -11.22 1.43 13.66
C ASP A 163 -12.03 0.91 14.87
N HIS A 164 -11.42 0.05 15.67
CA HIS A 164 -12.05 -0.55 16.85
C HIS A 164 -12.60 0.49 17.83
N ARG A 165 -11.95 1.66 17.96
CA ARG A 165 -12.39 2.75 18.87
C ARG A 165 -13.70 3.35 18.41
N ALA A 166 -13.84 3.58 17.10
CA ALA A 166 -15.09 4.09 16.53
C ALA A 166 -16.24 3.09 16.71
N VAL A 167 -15.99 1.80 16.44
CA VAL A 167 -16.97 0.73 16.66
C VAL A 167 -17.36 0.62 18.13
N MET A 168 -16.40 0.71 19.05
CA MET A 168 -16.67 0.66 20.49
C MET A 168 -17.46 1.87 20.98
N LEU A 169 -17.16 3.07 20.46
CA LEU A 169 -17.91 4.29 20.79
C LEU A 169 -19.37 4.14 20.37
N LEU A 170 -19.60 3.68 19.14
CA LEU A 170 -20.94 3.43 18.61
C LEU A 170 -21.66 2.33 19.40
N ALA A 171 -20.96 1.26 19.76
CA ALA A 171 -21.51 0.18 20.58
C ALA A 171 -21.90 0.63 21.99
N ASN A 172 -21.18 1.59 22.57
CA ASN A 172 -21.52 2.16 23.88
C ASN A 172 -22.69 3.15 23.78
N ALA A 173 -22.82 3.87 22.68
CA ALA A 173 -23.95 4.76 22.43
C ALA A 173 -25.26 3.99 22.15
N TYR A 174 -25.15 2.76 21.63
CA TYR A 174 -26.28 1.88 21.34
C TYR A 174 -26.88 1.20 22.60
N LYS A 175 -26.11 1.06 23.70
CA LYS A 175 -26.58 0.44 24.97
C LYS A 175 -27.57 1.30 25.70
#